data_b4cc1e4b106cfbb8181cec7e904f8e63
#
_entry.id   b4cc1e4b106cfbb8181cec7e904f8e63
#
_cell.length_a   1.000
_cell.length_b   1.000
_cell.length_c   1.000
_cell.angle_alpha   90.00
_cell.angle_beta   90.00
_cell.angle_gamma   90.00
#
_symmetry.space_group_name_H-M   'P 1'
#
loop_
_entity.id
_entity.type
_entity.pdbx_description
1 polymer ?
#
loop_
_entity_poly.entity_id
_entity_poly.type
_entity_poly.pdbx_seq_one_letter_code
_entity_poly.pdbx_strand_id
1 'polypeptide(L)'
;MTAASAVAVLGLLLSATPQEQIAAHEGAGNDAGALAWAEWWAQNEPRSPYSHLEAARLGLKLGTRLEMVDWHLRWAYALAPDNPRGLHLWGLLEEERGDVQGAREAQRKAIALRAGYVDAHQRLAALAQRANDWGEAEQELRWLVGAGEGDTGVKLQLAGVQEKSGQVPQAEKTLTELHKAQPKNAVVTRALADFYGRTGRQKQATALLKTLEPQKKAMRSLSASRR
;
A
#
# COMPACT_ATOMS: atom_id res chain seq x y z
N MET A 1 -15.05 -6.03 39.58
CA MET A 1 -16.01 -5.86 38.45
C MET A 1 -17.33 -6.47 38.89
N THR A 2 -18.39 -5.69 38.96
CA THR A 2 -19.72 -6.18 39.38
C THR A 2 -20.37 -6.98 38.23
N ALA A 3 -21.21 -7.97 38.58
CA ALA A 3 -21.94 -8.78 37.62
C ALA A 3 -22.75 -7.93 36.59
N ALA A 4 -23.23 -6.75 36.99
CA ALA A 4 -23.88 -5.77 36.12
C ALA A 4 -22.95 -5.21 35.03
N SER A 5 -21.66 -5.01 35.34
CA SER A 5 -20.68 -4.54 34.35
C SER A 5 -20.35 -5.64 33.32
N ALA A 6 -20.30 -6.90 33.72
CA ALA A 6 -20.08 -8.03 32.82
C ALA A 6 -21.29 -8.28 31.90
N VAL A 7 -22.52 -8.13 32.38
CA VAL A 7 -23.75 -8.27 31.57
C VAL A 7 -23.89 -7.09 30.59
N ALA A 8 -23.51 -5.85 30.97
CA ALA A 8 -23.51 -4.70 30.07
C ALA A 8 -22.45 -4.83 28.97
N VAL A 9 -21.27 -5.35 29.28
CA VAL A 9 -20.20 -5.63 28.30
C VAL A 9 -20.60 -6.77 27.36
N LEU A 10 -21.22 -7.85 27.88
CA LEU A 10 -21.78 -8.92 27.03
C LEU A 10 -22.93 -8.39 26.13
N GLY A 11 -23.82 -7.56 26.67
CA GLY A 11 -24.91 -6.97 25.91
C GLY A 11 -24.44 -6.05 24.77
N LEU A 12 -23.38 -5.27 25.01
CA LEU A 12 -22.73 -4.45 23.97
C LEU A 12 -22.01 -5.31 22.92
N LEU A 13 -21.39 -6.42 23.33
CA LEU A 13 -20.75 -7.37 22.43
C LEU A 13 -21.77 -8.13 21.55
N LEU A 14 -22.99 -8.36 22.05
CA LEU A 14 -24.08 -9.03 21.32
C LEU A 14 -24.86 -8.09 20.38
N SER A 15 -24.71 -6.78 20.52
CA SER A 15 -25.37 -5.78 19.66
C SER A 15 -24.46 -5.24 18.53
N ALA A 16 -23.14 -5.43 18.63
CA ALA A 16 -22.18 -4.97 17.64
C ALA A 16 -22.14 -5.92 16.44
N THR A 17 -22.13 -5.33 15.25
CA THR A 17 -21.99 -6.09 14.01
C THR A 17 -20.61 -6.77 13.92
N PRO A 18 -20.47 -7.87 13.12
CA PRO A 18 -19.16 -8.48 12.91
C PRO A 18 -18.09 -7.50 12.43
N GLN A 19 -18.49 -6.53 11.59
CA GLN A 19 -17.61 -5.47 11.08
C GLN A 19 -17.10 -4.56 12.22
N GLU A 20 -17.97 -4.17 13.15
CA GLU A 20 -17.59 -3.36 14.31
C GLU A 20 -16.65 -4.11 15.25
N GLN A 21 -16.86 -5.41 15.44
CA GLN A 21 -15.96 -6.26 16.23
C GLN A 21 -14.60 -6.40 15.57
N ILE A 22 -14.54 -6.64 14.25
CA ILE A 22 -13.30 -6.68 13.47
C ILE A 22 -12.55 -5.34 13.61
N ALA A 23 -13.24 -4.22 13.39
CA ALA A 23 -12.64 -2.88 13.49
C ALA A 23 -12.11 -2.59 14.91
N ALA A 24 -12.83 -3.00 15.96
CA ALA A 24 -12.40 -2.83 17.34
C ALA A 24 -11.13 -3.62 17.65
N HIS A 25 -11.03 -4.87 17.17
CA HIS A 25 -9.83 -5.68 17.33
C HIS A 25 -8.65 -5.10 16.55
N GLU A 26 -8.84 -4.65 15.29
CA GLU A 26 -7.80 -3.99 14.50
C GLU A 26 -7.33 -2.68 15.17
N GLY A 27 -8.25 -1.86 15.67
CA GLY A 27 -7.94 -0.63 16.41
C GLY A 27 -7.14 -0.87 17.69
N ALA A 28 -7.29 -2.04 18.31
CA ALA A 28 -6.50 -2.49 19.46
C ALA A 28 -5.18 -3.18 19.08
N GLY A 29 -4.84 -3.30 17.79
CA GLY A 29 -3.67 -4.03 17.31
C GLY A 29 -3.78 -5.56 17.45
N ASN A 30 -4.99 -6.08 17.68
CA ASN A 30 -5.26 -7.52 17.82
C ASN A 30 -5.77 -8.11 16.50
N ASP A 31 -4.89 -8.19 15.50
CA ASP A 31 -5.23 -8.72 14.18
C ASP A 31 -5.67 -10.19 14.21
N ALA A 32 -5.14 -10.99 15.15
CA ALA A 32 -5.57 -12.38 15.34
C ALA A 32 -7.03 -12.47 15.82
N GLY A 33 -7.43 -11.59 16.74
CA GLY A 33 -8.82 -11.47 17.19
C GLY A 33 -9.74 -10.99 16.07
N ALA A 34 -9.28 -10.05 15.26
CA ALA A 34 -10.03 -9.59 14.08
C ALA A 34 -10.25 -10.74 13.08
N LEU A 35 -9.22 -11.55 12.81
CA LEU A 35 -9.33 -12.71 11.91
C LEU A 35 -10.33 -13.75 12.48
N ALA A 36 -10.27 -14.05 13.77
CA ALA A 36 -11.21 -15.00 14.39
C ALA A 36 -12.67 -14.53 14.24
N TRP A 37 -12.93 -13.22 14.38
CA TRP A 37 -14.26 -12.65 14.13
C TRP A 37 -14.69 -12.72 12.67
N ALA A 38 -13.77 -12.48 11.73
CA ALA A 38 -14.06 -12.59 10.30
C ALA A 38 -14.34 -14.05 9.88
N GLU A 39 -13.59 -15.02 10.40
CA GLU A 39 -13.84 -16.45 10.19
C GLU A 39 -15.20 -16.87 10.79
N TRP A 40 -15.49 -16.42 12.02
CA TRP A 40 -16.80 -16.63 12.64
C TRP A 40 -17.94 -16.05 11.79
N TRP A 41 -17.77 -14.82 11.28
CA TRP A 41 -18.75 -14.20 10.39
C TRP A 41 -18.97 -15.00 9.11
N ALA A 42 -17.90 -15.47 8.47
CA ALA A 42 -18.00 -16.29 7.25
C ALA A 42 -18.68 -17.64 7.50
N GLN A 43 -18.56 -18.22 8.72
CA GLN A 43 -19.28 -19.44 9.11
C GLN A 43 -20.77 -19.21 9.35
N ASN A 44 -21.15 -18.05 9.91
CA ASN A 44 -22.55 -17.74 10.24
C ASN A 44 -23.31 -17.10 9.07
N GLU A 45 -22.60 -16.42 8.14
CA GLU A 45 -23.14 -15.85 6.92
C GLU A 45 -22.38 -16.34 5.68
N PRO A 46 -22.45 -17.65 5.36
CA PRO A 46 -21.61 -18.24 4.31
C PRO A 46 -21.99 -17.80 2.90
N ARG A 47 -23.13 -17.12 2.73
CA ARG A 47 -23.54 -16.55 1.44
C ARG A 47 -23.19 -15.08 1.28
N SER A 48 -22.51 -14.48 2.26
CA SER A 48 -22.01 -13.11 2.17
C SER A 48 -20.62 -13.11 1.55
N PRO A 49 -20.40 -12.54 0.37
CA PRO A 49 -19.05 -12.43 -0.19
C PRO A 49 -18.15 -11.55 0.69
N TYR A 50 -18.73 -10.60 1.42
CA TYR A 50 -17.98 -9.68 2.27
C TYR A 50 -17.35 -10.37 3.49
N SER A 51 -18.04 -11.33 4.12
CA SER A 51 -17.48 -12.08 5.25
C SER A 51 -16.24 -12.88 4.83
N HIS A 52 -16.29 -13.52 3.67
CA HIS A 52 -15.16 -14.23 3.10
C HIS A 52 -14.02 -13.29 2.69
N LEU A 53 -14.32 -12.10 2.14
CA LEU A 53 -13.31 -11.12 1.79
C LEU A 53 -12.60 -10.55 3.02
N GLU A 54 -13.30 -10.34 4.13
CA GLU A 54 -12.67 -9.89 5.39
C GLU A 54 -11.75 -10.97 5.99
N ALA A 55 -12.18 -12.22 6.02
CA ALA A 55 -11.35 -13.33 6.48
C ALA A 55 -10.08 -13.48 5.60
N ALA A 56 -10.23 -13.39 4.27
CA ALA A 56 -9.10 -13.43 3.35
C ALA A 56 -8.13 -12.25 3.55
N ARG A 57 -8.65 -11.03 3.69
CA ARG A 57 -7.84 -9.82 3.92
C ARG A 57 -6.99 -9.92 5.19
N LEU A 58 -7.61 -10.36 6.27
CA LEU A 58 -6.93 -10.51 7.56
C LEU A 58 -5.95 -11.67 7.56
N GLY A 59 -6.27 -12.77 6.89
CA GLY A 59 -5.34 -13.88 6.68
C GLY A 59 -4.08 -13.46 5.92
N LEU A 60 -4.24 -12.67 4.85
CA LEU A 60 -3.12 -12.06 4.10
C LEU A 60 -2.31 -11.09 4.96
N LYS A 61 -2.98 -10.23 5.73
CA LYS A 61 -2.32 -9.27 6.64
C LYS A 61 -1.42 -9.99 7.66
N LEU A 62 -1.85 -11.13 8.16
CA LEU A 62 -1.09 -11.94 9.12
C LEU A 62 -0.05 -12.85 8.46
N GLY A 63 -0.07 -13.01 7.15
CA GLY A 63 0.85 -13.89 6.41
C GLY A 63 0.72 -15.36 6.79
N THR A 64 -0.45 -15.79 7.26
CA THR A 64 -0.68 -17.14 7.78
C THR A 64 -1.80 -17.85 7.04
N ARG A 65 -1.72 -19.21 6.99
CA ARG A 65 -2.82 -20.05 6.51
C ARG A 65 -3.28 -19.72 5.09
N LEU A 66 -2.33 -19.60 4.14
CA LEU A 66 -2.63 -19.25 2.74
C LEU A 66 -3.68 -20.16 2.09
N GLU A 67 -3.80 -21.44 2.53
CA GLU A 67 -4.85 -22.35 2.08
C GLU A 67 -6.25 -21.88 2.51
N MET A 68 -6.37 -21.33 3.72
CA MET A 68 -7.63 -20.77 4.20
C MET A 68 -7.97 -19.46 3.47
N VAL A 69 -6.97 -18.65 3.19
CA VAL A 69 -7.14 -17.44 2.35
C VAL A 69 -7.67 -17.83 0.98
N ASP A 70 -7.06 -18.80 0.32
CA ASP A 70 -7.50 -19.33 -0.98
C ASP A 70 -8.94 -19.84 -0.91
N TRP A 71 -9.27 -20.61 0.13
CA TRP A 71 -10.63 -21.12 0.32
C TRP A 71 -11.66 -19.98 0.44
N HIS A 72 -11.38 -18.96 1.26
CA HIS A 72 -12.27 -17.81 1.40
C HIS A 72 -12.40 -17.02 0.10
N LEU A 73 -11.30 -16.82 -0.64
CA LEU A 73 -11.34 -16.09 -1.92
C LEU A 73 -12.12 -16.86 -2.99
N ARG A 74 -12.04 -18.20 -3.04
CA ARG A 74 -12.87 -19.02 -3.94
C ARG A 74 -14.35 -18.87 -3.63
N TRP A 75 -14.74 -18.88 -2.36
CA TRP A 75 -16.13 -18.64 -1.96
C TRP A 75 -16.58 -17.21 -2.32
N ALA A 76 -15.76 -16.20 -2.01
CA ALA A 76 -16.07 -14.82 -2.37
C ALA A 76 -16.24 -14.65 -3.90
N TYR A 77 -15.36 -15.28 -4.68
CA TYR A 77 -15.43 -15.25 -6.15
C TYR A 77 -16.67 -15.98 -6.69
N ALA A 78 -17.03 -17.13 -6.14
CA ALA A 78 -18.23 -17.86 -6.55
C ALA A 78 -19.53 -17.07 -6.27
N LEU A 79 -19.54 -16.27 -5.20
CA LEU A 79 -20.69 -15.44 -4.80
C LEU A 79 -20.74 -14.10 -5.56
N ALA A 80 -19.57 -13.52 -5.88
CA ALA A 80 -19.45 -12.22 -6.52
C ALA A 80 -18.18 -12.17 -7.41
N PRO A 81 -18.22 -12.75 -8.62
CA PRO A 81 -17.06 -12.85 -9.50
C PRO A 81 -16.54 -11.48 -9.98
N ASP A 82 -17.44 -10.50 -10.11
CA ASP A 82 -17.10 -9.14 -10.56
C ASP A 82 -16.81 -8.18 -9.39
N ASN A 83 -16.33 -8.70 -8.25
CA ASN A 83 -15.95 -7.87 -7.13
C ASN A 83 -14.48 -7.46 -7.27
N PRO A 84 -14.17 -6.15 -7.52
CA PRO A 84 -12.80 -5.70 -7.72
C PRO A 84 -11.92 -5.89 -6.48
N ARG A 85 -12.51 -5.85 -5.27
CA ARG A 85 -11.79 -6.11 -4.02
C ARG A 85 -11.38 -7.58 -3.92
N GLY A 86 -12.25 -8.51 -4.33
CA GLY A 86 -11.94 -9.94 -4.37
C GLY A 86 -10.77 -10.24 -5.31
N LEU A 87 -10.78 -9.65 -6.49
CA LEU A 87 -9.68 -9.79 -7.46
C LEU A 87 -8.38 -9.17 -6.95
N HIS A 88 -8.45 -8.01 -6.30
CA HIS A 88 -7.27 -7.40 -5.66
C HIS A 88 -6.67 -8.33 -4.60
N LEU A 89 -7.48 -8.86 -3.67
CA LEU A 89 -7.02 -9.80 -2.65
C LEU A 89 -6.47 -11.10 -3.26
N TRP A 90 -7.07 -11.58 -4.36
CA TRP A 90 -6.54 -12.71 -5.10
C TRP A 90 -5.13 -12.41 -5.62
N GLY A 91 -4.92 -11.23 -6.19
CA GLY A 91 -3.59 -10.80 -6.63
C GLY A 91 -2.58 -10.74 -5.50
N LEU A 92 -2.98 -10.34 -4.29
CA LEU A 92 -2.11 -10.39 -3.11
C LEU A 92 -1.76 -11.84 -2.72
N LEU A 93 -2.71 -12.77 -2.81
CA LEU A 93 -2.45 -14.19 -2.55
C LEU A 93 -1.46 -14.78 -3.56
N GLU A 94 -1.62 -14.48 -4.86
CA GLU A 94 -0.68 -14.94 -5.89
C GLU A 94 0.73 -14.35 -5.68
N GLU A 95 0.82 -13.11 -5.21
CA GLU A 95 2.11 -12.51 -4.83
C GLU A 95 2.78 -13.26 -3.66
N GLU A 96 2.04 -13.63 -2.62
CA GLU A 96 2.54 -14.43 -1.50
C GLU A 96 2.99 -15.84 -1.95
N ARG A 97 2.37 -16.37 -2.98
CA ARG A 97 2.77 -17.63 -3.63
C ARG A 97 3.97 -17.50 -4.58
N GLY A 98 4.40 -16.27 -4.86
CA GLY A 98 5.49 -15.98 -5.78
C GLY A 98 5.07 -15.92 -7.25
N ASP A 99 3.78 -16.06 -7.56
CA ASP A 99 3.25 -15.90 -8.93
C ASP A 99 3.02 -14.43 -9.25
N VAL A 100 4.11 -13.76 -9.66
CA VAL A 100 4.07 -12.33 -10.04
C VAL A 100 3.16 -12.07 -11.25
N GLN A 101 3.07 -13.01 -12.19
CA GLN A 101 2.23 -12.82 -13.37
C GLN A 101 0.74 -12.96 -13.03
N GLY A 102 0.37 -14.00 -12.29
CA GLY A 102 -0.99 -14.15 -11.77
C GLY A 102 -1.43 -12.96 -10.92
N ALA A 103 -0.53 -12.45 -10.06
CA ALA A 103 -0.77 -11.25 -9.28
C ALA A 103 -1.06 -10.03 -10.18
N ARG A 104 -0.24 -9.76 -11.20
CA ARG A 104 -0.44 -8.64 -12.14
C ARG A 104 -1.77 -8.75 -12.89
N GLU A 105 -2.11 -9.95 -13.38
CA GLU A 105 -3.38 -10.19 -14.08
C GLU A 105 -4.58 -9.92 -13.18
N ALA A 106 -4.53 -10.36 -11.94
CA ALA A 106 -5.60 -10.11 -10.97
C ALA A 106 -5.78 -8.62 -10.69
N GLN A 107 -4.68 -7.85 -10.53
CA GLN A 107 -4.76 -6.40 -10.35
C GLN A 107 -5.34 -5.70 -11.60
N ARG A 108 -4.92 -6.08 -12.81
CA ARG A 108 -5.49 -5.54 -14.06
C ARG A 108 -6.99 -5.80 -14.16
N LYS A 109 -7.46 -7.00 -13.78
CA LYS A 109 -8.89 -7.33 -13.76
C LYS A 109 -9.64 -6.47 -12.72
N ALA A 110 -9.06 -6.25 -11.53
CA ALA A 110 -9.64 -5.38 -10.52
C ALA A 110 -9.79 -3.94 -11.03
N ILE A 111 -8.77 -3.41 -11.71
CA ILE A 111 -8.77 -2.08 -12.35
C ILE A 111 -9.81 -2.01 -13.49
N ALA A 112 -9.92 -3.06 -14.32
CA ALA A 112 -10.90 -3.12 -15.41
C ALA A 112 -12.35 -3.04 -14.89
N LEU A 113 -12.64 -3.65 -13.73
CA LEU A 113 -13.96 -3.56 -13.10
C LEU A 113 -14.15 -2.22 -12.37
N ARG A 114 -13.11 -1.62 -11.84
CA ARG A 114 -13.14 -0.36 -11.12
C ARG A 114 -11.90 0.46 -11.43
N ALA A 115 -11.99 1.30 -12.45
CA ALA A 115 -10.88 2.13 -12.92
C ALA A 115 -10.26 3.07 -11.87
N GLY A 116 -11.00 3.42 -10.82
CA GLY A 116 -10.52 4.23 -9.68
C GLY A 116 -10.05 3.40 -8.48
N TYR A 117 -9.63 2.15 -8.66
CA TYR A 117 -9.21 1.30 -7.54
C TYR A 117 -7.73 1.54 -7.19
N VAL A 118 -7.48 2.53 -6.34
CA VAL A 118 -6.14 3.02 -5.96
C VAL A 118 -5.20 1.90 -5.51
N ASP A 119 -5.66 0.99 -4.62
CA ASP A 119 -4.83 -0.09 -4.10
C ASP A 119 -4.34 -1.03 -5.21
N ALA A 120 -5.19 -1.31 -6.22
CA ALA A 120 -4.82 -2.15 -7.34
C ALA A 120 -3.79 -1.47 -8.25
N HIS A 121 -3.92 -0.16 -8.51
CA HIS A 121 -2.93 0.62 -9.25
C HIS A 121 -1.58 0.66 -8.52
N GLN A 122 -1.59 0.90 -7.21
CA GLN A 122 -0.36 0.90 -6.40
C GLN A 122 0.34 -0.47 -6.44
N ARG A 123 -0.44 -1.55 -6.29
CA ARG A 123 0.12 -2.90 -6.31
C ARG A 123 0.63 -3.29 -7.69
N LEU A 124 -0.11 -2.97 -8.76
CA LEU A 124 0.31 -3.23 -10.14
C LEU A 124 1.61 -2.48 -10.47
N ALA A 125 1.74 -1.21 -10.07
CA ALA A 125 2.97 -0.44 -10.23
C ALA A 125 4.16 -1.11 -9.53
N ALA A 126 3.97 -1.61 -8.30
CA ALA A 126 5.03 -2.29 -7.56
C ALA A 126 5.43 -3.63 -8.21
N LEU A 127 4.44 -4.42 -8.64
CA LEU A 127 4.67 -5.71 -9.33
C LEU A 127 5.37 -5.51 -10.68
N ALA A 128 4.97 -4.50 -11.45
CA ALA A 128 5.59 -4.14 -12.72
C ALA A 128 7.06 -3.72 -12.52
N GLN A 129 7.37 -2.92 -11.48
CA GLN A 129 8.75 -2.58 -11.13
C GLN A 129 9.60 -3.82 -10.79
N ARG A 130 9.06 -4.78 -10.03
CA ARG A 130 9.74 -6.05 -9.70
C ARG A 130 9.99 -6.90 -10.94
N ALA A 131 9.09 -6.86 -11.92
CA ALA A 131 9.22 -7.54 -13.20
C ALA A 131 10.11 -6.77 -14.23
N ASN A 132 10.64 -5.59 -13.87
CA ASN A 132 11.33 -4.66 -14.75
C ASN A 132 10.49 -4.18 -15.95
N ASP A 133 9.17 -4.26 -15.82
CA ASP A 133 8.23 -3.68 -16.79
C ASP A 133 8.04 -2.19 -16.49
N TRP A 134 9.02 -1.39 -16.92
CA TRP A 134 9.06 0.04 -16.63
C TRP A 134 7.91 0.79 -17.31
N GLY A 135 7.39 0.27 -18.43
CA GLY A 135 6.26 0.86 -19.16
C GLY A 135 4.97 0.81 -18.35
N GLU A 136 4.60 -0.38 -17.88
CA GLU A 136 3.41 -0.55 -17.04
C GLU A 136 3.57 0.17 -15.70
N ALA A 137 4.76 0.07 -15.07
CA ALA A 137 5.02 0.77 -13.82
C ALA A 137 4.84 2.28 -13.95
N GLU A 138 5.33 2.89 -15.03
CA GLU A 138 5.16 4.32 -15.30
C GLU A 138 3.69 4.69 -15.54
N GLN A 139 2.97 3.88 -16.29
CA GLN A 139 1.54 4.11 -16.56
C GLN A 139 0.74 4.17 -15.25
N GLU A 140 0.93 3.21 -14.36
CA GLU A 140 0.22 3.12 -13.10
C GLU A 140 0.60 4.27 -12.14
N LEU A 141 1.90 4.58 -12.03
CA LEU A 141 2.35 5.70 -11.21
C LEU A 141 1.88 7.06 -11.73
N ARG A 142 1.81 7.25 -13.04
CA ARG A 142 1.21 8.46 -13.63
C ARG A 142 -0.28 8.56 -13.35
N TRP A 143 -0.98 7.44 -13.43
CA TRP A 143 -2.39 7.41 -13.07
C TRP A 143 -2.61 7.85 -11.61
N LEU A 144 -1.83 7.31 -10.66
CA LEU A 144 -1.88 7.69 -9.25
C LEU A 144 -1.63 9.18 -9.04
N VAL A 145 -0.62 9.74 -9.72
CA VAL A 145 -0.35 11.19 -9.66
C VAL A 145 -1.51 12.01 -10.21
N GLY A 146 -2.11 11.58 -11.32
CA GLY A 146 -3.25 12.26 -11.96
C GLY A 146 -4.55 12.17 -11.15
N ALA A 147 -4.75 11.08 -10.42
CA ALA A 147 -5.90 10.87 -9.54
C ALA A 147 -5.81 11.64 -8.21
N GLY A 148 -4.70 12.35 -7.95
CA GLY A 148 -4.48 13.05 -6.68
C GLY A 148 -3.84 12.17 -5.58
N GLU A 149 -3.58 10.91 -5.86
CA GLU A 149 -2.95 9.93 -4.94
C GLU A 149 -1.41 9.95 -5.03
N GLY A 150 -0.87 10.93 -5.76
CA GLY A 150 0.56 11.10 -5.97
C GLY A 150 1.24 11.83 -4.83
N ASP A 151 1.47 11.15 -3.71
CA ASP A 151 2.29 11.66 -2.63
C ASP A 151 3.77 11.80 -3.03
N THR A 152 4.61 12.23 -2.10
CA THR A 152 6.06 12.35 -2.33
C THR A 152 6.69 11.01 -2.74
N GLY A 153 6.26 9.91 -2.12
CA GLY A 153 6.76 8.55 -2.39
C GLY A 153 6.44 8.11 -3.80
N VAL A 154 5.19 8.24 -4.23
CA VAL A 154 4.73 7.90 -5.60
C VAL A 154 5.49 8.71 -6.66
N LYS A 155 5.68 10.02 -6.45
CA LYS A 155 6.43 10.88 -7.38
C LYS A 155 7.91 10.52 -7.45
N LEU A 156 8.53 10.12 -6.34
CA LEU A 156 9.91 9.62 -6.33
C LEU A 156 10.02 8.27 -7.06
N GLN A 157 9.06 7.37 -6.88
CA GLN A 157 9.00 6.12 -7.63
C GLN A 157 8.84 6.37 -9.13
N LEU A 158 7.95 7.29 -9.52
CA LEU A 158 7.76 7.68 -10.92
C LEU A 158 9.06 8.17 -11.55
N ALA A 159 9.77 9.07 -10.88
CA ALA A 159 11.07 9.55 -11.37
C ALA A 159 12.10 8.41 -11.50
N GLY A 160 12.14 7.50 -10.52
CA GLY A 160 13.02 6.33 -10.59
C GLY A 160 12.68 5.37 -11.74
N VAL A 161 11.39 5.16 -12.02
CA VAL A 161 10.94 4.34 -13.15
C VAL A 161 11.27 5.03 -14.48
N GLN A 162 11.05 6.35 -14.60
CA GLN A 162 11.43 7.13 -15.78
C GLN A 162 12.93 7.07 -16.07
N GLU A 163 13.76 7.15 -15.03
CA GLU A 163 15.21 6.99 -15.18
C GLU A 163 15.59 5.60 -15.71
N LYS A 164 15.01 4.54 -15.13
CA LYS A 164 15.26 3.15 -15.54
C LYS A 164 14.75 2.82 -16.93
N SER A 165 13.68 3.46 -17.38
CA SER A 165 13.17 3.35 -18.75
C SER A 165 13.93 4.22 -19.77
N GLY A 166 14.99 4.92 -19.35
CA GLY A 166 15.79 5.79 -20.21
C GLY A 166 15.18 7.18 -20.46
N GLN A 167 14.08 7.51 -19.81
CA GLN A 167 13.39 8.80 -19.92
C GLN A 167 14.04 9.84 -18.99
N VAL A 168 15.35 10.04 -19.11
CA VAL A 168 16.14 10.92 -18.21
C VAL A 168 15.59 12.34 -18.11
N PRO A 169 15.15 13.01 -19.21
CA PRO A 169 14.57 14.35 -19.12
C PRO A 169 13.27 14.40 -18.31
N GLN A 170 12.43 13.39 -18.42
CA GLN A 170 11.17 13.30 -17.68
C GLN A 170 11.43 13.07 -16.18
N ALA A 171 12.36 12.17 -15.84
CA ALA A 171 12.80 11.95 -14.47
C ALA A 171 13.34 13.24 -13.83
N GLU A 172 14.16 14.00 -14.54
CA GLU A 172 14.65 15.29 -14.08
C GLU A 172 13.52 16.28 -13.81
N LYS A 173 12.57 16.37 -14.75
CA LYS A 173 11.41 17.25 -14.61
C LYS A 173 10.62 16.89 -13.37
N THR A 174 10.28 15.60 -13.19
CA THR A 174 9.53 15.10 -12.03
C THR A 174 10.23 15.44 -10.71
N LEU A 175 11.55 15.19 -10.61
CA LEU A 175 12.32 15.48 -9.41
C LEU A 175 12.47 16.98 -9.14
N THR A 176 12.68 17.78 -10.19
CA THR A 176 12.84 19.23 -10.06
C THR A 176 11.54 19.89 -9.62
N GLU A 177 10.40 19.49 -10.20
CA GLU A 177 9.08 19.99 -9.80
C GLU A 177 8.77 19.61 -8.36
N LEU A 178 9.06 18.35 -7.97
CA LEU A 178 8.88 17.89 -6.59
C LEU A 178 9.76 18.67 -5.62
N HIS A 179 11.02 18.93 -5.97
CA HIS A 179 11.92 19.72 -5.14
C HIS A 179 11.48 21.19 -5.03
N LYS A 180 10.98 21.80 -6.11
CA LYS A 180 10.38 23.14 -6.07
C LYS A 180 9.17 23.23 -5.15
N ALA A 181 8.32 22.21 -5.16
CA ALA A 181 7.16 22.13 -4.28
C ALA A 181 7.54 21.89 -2.80
N GLN A 182 8.65 21.18 -2.56
CA GLN A 182 9.09 20.76 -1.24
C GLN A 182 10.59 21.06 -1.01
N PRO A 183 11.05 22.33 -1.06
CA PRO A 183 12.48 22.67 -1.04
C PRO A 183 13.19 22.32 0.27
N LYS A 184 12.44 22.14 1.37
CA LYS A 184 12.97 21.73 2.71
C LYS A 184 12.92 20.23 2.94
N ASN A 185 12.35 19.45 2.03
CA ASN A 185 12.27 18.00 2.17
C ASN A 185 13.63 17.36 1.82
N ALA A 186 14.31 16.88 2.86
CA ALA A 186 15.65 16.29 2.72
C ALA A 186 15.66 15.03 1.83
N VAL A 187 14.57 14.25 1.82
CA VAL A 187 14.46 13.04 0.98
C VAL A 187 14.41 13.43 -0.49
N VAL A 188 13.58 14.41 -0.84
CA VAL A 188 13.44 14.92 -2.21
C VAL A 188 14.73 15.56 -2.69
N THR A 189 15.35 16.41 -1.84
CA THR A 189 16.63 17.08 -2.18
C THR A 189 17.73 16.04 -2.43
N ARG A 190 17.80 14.99 -1.62
CA ARG A 190 18.77 13.92 -1.82
C ARG A 190 18.50 13.13 -3.09
N ALA A 191 17.23 12.77 -3.35
CA ALA A 191 16.87 12.04 -4.57
C ALA A 191 17.27 12.81 -5.85
N LEU A 192 17.04 14.14 -5.87
CA LEU A 192 17.48 14.98 -6.99
C LEU A 192 19.01 15.08 -7.08
N ALA A 193 19.71 15.19 -5.95
CA ALA A 193 21.17 15.21 -5.94
C ALA A 193 21.77 13.88 -6.42
N ASP A 194 21.22 12.74 -5.99
CA ASP A 194 21.65 11.41 -6.42
C ASP A 194 21.39 11.21 -7.93
N PHE A 195 20.26 11.68 -8.43
CA PHE A 195 19.97 11.70 -9.86
C PHE A 195 21.01 12.52 -10.66
N TYR A 196 21.36 13.71 -10.19
CA TYR A 196 22.41 14.51 -10.83
C TYR A 196 23.78 13.83 -10.77
N GLY A 197 24.10 13.15 -9.67
CA GLY A 197 25.31 12.35 -9.55
C GLY A 197 25.39 11.23 -10.60
N ARG A 198 24.32 10.44 -10.73
CA ARG A 198 24.24 9.34 -11.71
C ARG A 198 24.28 9.83 -13.16
N THR A 199 23.77 11.02 -13.43
CA THR A 199 23.76 11.65 -14.78
C THR A 199 25.00 12.50 -15.07
N GLY A 200 26.07 12.41 -14.25
CA GLY A 200 27.35 13.08 -14.46
C GLY A 200 27.38 14.57 -14.07
N ARG A 201 26.31 15.10 -13.49
CA ARG A 201 26.17 16.51 -13.11
C ARG A 201 26.62 16.78 -11.65
N GLN A 202 27.84 16.38 -11.34
CA GLN A 202 28.40 16.36 -9.98
C GLN A 202 28.37 17.73 -9.27
N LYS A 203 28.55 18.84 -10.02
CA LYS A 203 28.49 20.19 -9.44
C LYS A 203 27.08 20.51 -8.88
N GLN A 204 26.03 20.13 -9.60
CA GLN A 204 24.63 20.32 -9.19
C GLN A 204 24.29 19.43 -8.00
N ALA A 205 24.72 18.16 -8.04
CA ALA A 205 24.56 17.23 -6.91
C ALA A 205 25.18 17.79 -5.64
N THR A 206 26.43 18.23 -5.68
CA THR A 206 27.16 18.78 -4.52
C THR A 206 26.49 20.08 -4.00
N ALA A 207 25.99 20.94 -4.89
CA ALA A 207 25.30 22.16 -4.49
C ALA A 207 24.03 21.85 -3.67
N LEU A 208 23.23 20.88 -4.14
CA LEU A 208 22.02 20.43 -3.43
C LEU A 208 22.36 19.81 -2.07
N LEU A 209 23.35 18.94 -1.99
CA LEU A 209 23.74 18.28 -0.74
C LEU A 209 24.23 19.28 0.32
N LYS A 210 24.91 20.35 -0.10
CA LYS A 210 25.33 21.44 0.82
C LYS A 210 24.14 22.12 1.50
N THR A 211 22.98 22.19 0.85
CA THR A 211 21.76 22.77 1.45
C THR A 211 21.22 21.93 2.62
N LEU A 212 21.56 20.65 2.69
CA LEU A 212 21.12 19.73 3.74
C LEU A 212 22.01 19.77 5.01
N GLU A 213 23.24 20.28 4.93
CA GLU A 213 24.17 20.28 6.07
C GLU A 213 23.71 21.13 7.26
N PRO A 214 23.17 22.35 7.08
CA PRO A 214 22.64 23.15 8.18
C PRO A 214 21.50 22.44 8.92
N GLN A 215 20.63 21.72 8.21
CA GLN A 215 19.52 20.98 8.80
C GLN A 215 20.00 19.82 9.68
N LYS A 216 21.03 19.08 9.25
CA LYS A 216 21.65 18.01 10.05
C LYS A 216 22.30 18.56 11.34
N LYS A 217 22.94 19.72 11.27
CA LYS A 217 23.57 20.37 12.42
C LYS A 217 22.53 20.83 13.45
N ALA A 218 21.41 21.42 12.98
CA ALA A 218 20.29 21.82 13.83
C ALA A 218 19.60 20.62 14.52
N MET A 219 19.37 19.52 13.80
CA MET A 219 18.80 18.31 14.40
C MET A 219 19.71 17.67 15.45
N ARG A 220 21.04 17.67 15.22
CA ARG A 220 22.00 17.14 16.21
C ARG A 220 22.04 17.99 17.47
N SER A 221 21.97 19.33 17.38
CA SER A 221 21.92 20.21 18.54
C SER A 221 20.64 20.02 19.37
N LEU A 222 19.48 19.83 18.72
CA LEU A 222 18.20 19.56 19.40
C LEU A 222 18.18 18.19 20.10
N SER A 223 18.82 17.18 19.53
CA SER A 223 18.92 15.85 20.17
C SER A 223 19.92 15.84 21.35
N ALA A 224 20.94 16.66 21.31
CA ALA A 224 21.91 16.82 22.41
C ALA A 224 21.34 17.60 23.60
N SER A 225 20.40 18.54 23.35
CA SER A 225 19.75 19.32 24.42
C SER A 225 18.61 18.61 25.15
N ARG A 226 18.22 17.42 24.69
CA ARG A 226 17.18 16.58 25.30
C ARG A 226 17.73 15.41 26.15
N ARG A 227 19.04 15.34 26.32
CA ARG A 227 19.73 14.43 27.23
C ARG A 227 20.26 15.18 28.43
#